data_a1bd0c8dfcd333887fbe053ee2059e28
#
_entry.id   a1bd0c8dfcd333887fbe053ee2059e28
#
_cell.length_a   1.000
_cell.length_b   1.000
_cell.length_c   1.000
_cell.angle_alpha   90.00
_cell.angle_beta   90.00
_cell.angle_gamma   90.00
#
_symmetry.space_group_name_H-M   'P 1'
#
loop_
_entity.id
_entity.type
_entity.pdbx_description
1 polymer ?
#
loop_
_entity_poly.entity_id
_entity_poly.type
_entity_poly.pdbx_seq_one_letter_code
_entity_poly.pdbx_strand_id
1 'polypeptide(L)'
;MIIFRQSIFYIVIFFVTYLIFVYPFDVLNYFLFKESIFKLSSLLFTVISYLIIIFHFLSYNTFLPIKLFVNEGMGIGFISFWVVNLGLLVDNFYSINSPALGVICFLSIIIISIYSLINGRFINLKSIKIISSKVDEEIRLMFISDTHLGSNSKKHLEKILIKIKDLEFDLLLIGGDFIDSSSFDLDDLDILKNINKPILFISGNHEYYIKDYEKI
;
A
#
# COMPACT_ATOMS: atom_id res chain seq x y z
N MET A 1 17.88 -25.30 8.20
CA MET A 1 16.52 -24.78 8.42
C MET A 1 16.36 -23.33 7.92
N ILE A 2 17.29 -22.40 8.20
CA ILE A 2 17.23 -20.99 7.76
C ILE A 2 17.27 -20.87 6.23
N ILE A 3 18.21 -21.52 5.54
CA ILE A 3 18.35 -21.46 4.08
C ILE A 3 17.08 -21.96 3.37
N PHE A 4 16.47 -23.03 3.87
CA PHE A 4 15.23 -23.60 3.32
C PHE A 4 14.04 -22.62 3.43
N ARG A 5 13.93 -21.90 4.56
CA ARG A 5 12.88 -20.86 4.77
C ARG A 5 13.08 -19.68 3.82
N GLN A 6 14.34 -19.26 3.59
CA GLN A 6 14.66 -18.19 2.65
C GLN A 6 14.33 -18.58 1.21
N SER A 7 14.67 -19.81 0.80
CA SER A 7 14.35 -20.29 -0.56
C SER A 7 12.84 -20.32 -0.81
N ILE A 8 12.04 -20.81 0.14
CA ILE A 8 10.57 -20.79 0.03
C ILE A 8 10.05 -19.36 -0.10
N PHE A 9 10.57 -18.42 0.68
CA PHE A 9 10.18 -17.03 0.63
C PHE A 9 10.40 -16.43 -0.78
N TYR A 10 11.56 -16.61 -1.38
CA TYR A 10 11.84 -16.12 -2.73
C TYR A 10 10.95 -16.78 -3.81
N ILE A 11 10.66 -18.07 -3.67
CA ILE A 11 9.74 -18.78 -4.57
C ILE A 11 8.33 -18.19 -4.46
N VAL A 12 7.84 -17.97 -3.26
CA VAL A 12 6.51 -17.37 -3.03
C VAL A 12 6.43 -15.97 -3.62
N ILE A 13 7.46 -15.12 -3.41
CA ILE A 13 7.50 -13.78 -4.01
C ILE A 13 7.46 -13.86 -5.55
N PHE A 14 8.18 -14.81 -6.15
CA PHE A 14 8.17 -14.99 -7.59
C PHE A 14 6.77 -15.30 -8.13
N PHE A 15 6.06 -16.24 -7.49
CA PHE A 15 4.67 -16.55 -7.87
C PHE A 15 3.70 -15.38 -7.64
N VAL A 16 3.84 -14.68 -6.52
CA VAL A 16 3.02 -13.49 -6.24
C VAL A 16 3.30 -12.39 -7.27
N THR A 17 4.55 -12.23 -7.69
CA THR A 17 4.92 -11.28 -8.75
C THR A 17 4.21 -11.63 -10.07
N TYR A 18 4.20 -12.90 -10.46
CA TYR A 18 3.44 -13.32 -11.65
C TYR A 18 1.95 -12.99 -11.51
N LEU A 19 1.33 -13.39 -10.40
CA LEU A 19 -0.11 -13.21 -10.20
C LEU A 19 -0.54 -11.74 -10.19
N ILE A 20 0.32 -10.84 -9.72
CA ILE A 20 -0.04 -9.43 -9.57
C ILE A 20 0.39 -8.60 -10.78
N PHE A 21 1.60 -8.81 -11.31
CA PHE A 21 2.15 -7.92 -12.34
C PHE A 21 1.96 -8.44 -13.78
N VAL A 22 1.73 -9.73 -13.97
CA VAL A 22 1.73 -10.33 -15.33
C VAL A 22 0.40 -11.01 -15.66
N TYR A 23 -0.06 -11.90 -14.80
CA TYR A 23 -1.28 -12.67 -15.01
C TYR A 23 -2.51 -11.84 -15.39
N PRO A 24 -2.79 -10.67 -14.79
CA PRO A 24 -3.95 -9.86 -15.22
C PRO A 24 -3.89 -9.41 -16.67
N PHE A 25 -2.68 -9.10 -17.17
CA PHE A 25 -2.48 -8.74 -18.57
C PHE A 25 -2.65 -9.95 -19.51
N ASP A 26 -2.21 -11.12 -19.10
CA ASP A 26 -2.40 -12.36 -19.84
C ASP A 26 -3.89 -12.69 -19.99
N VAL A 27 -4.67 -12.55 -18.91
CA VAL A 27 -6.11 -12.75 -18.94
C VAL A 27 -6.82 -11.70 -19.78
N LEU A 28 -6.43 -10.43 -19.70
CA LEU A 28 -6.96 -9.38 -20.58
C LEU A 28 -6.67 -9.68 -22.05
N ASN A 29 -5.45 -10.12 -22.39
CA ASN A 29 -5.11 -10.54 -23.74
C ASN A 29 -5.93 -11.75 -24.22
N TYR A 30 -6.19 -12.71 -23.31
CA TYR A 30 -7.09 -13.82 -23.59
C TYR A 30 -8.50 -13.33 -23.96
N PHE A 31 -9.07 -12.41 -23.19
CA PHE A 31 -10.39 -11.86 -23.51
C PHE A 31 -10.39 -11.07 -24.81
N LEU A 32 -9.44 -10.18 -25.01
CA LEU A 32 -9.43 -9.24 -26.13
C LEU A 32 -9.01 -9.89 -27.46
N PHE A 33 -8.03 -10.79 -27.43
CA PHE A 33 -7.34 -11.29 -28.63
C PHE A 33 -7.36 -12.82 -28.76
N LYS A 34 -7.99 -13.53 -27.81
CA LYS A 34 -8.01 -14.99 -27.75
C LYS A 34 -6.61 -15.64 -27.67
N GLU A 35 -5.67 -14.92 -27.11
CA GLU A 35 -4.32 -15.43 -26.90
C GLU A 35 -4.24 -16.35 -25.66
N SER A 36 -3.26 -17.24 -25.61
CA SER A 36 -3.07 -18.11 -24.44
C SER A 36 -2.72 -17.29 -23.19
N ILE A 37 -3.30 -17.67 -22.04
CA ILE A 37 -3.06 -17.00 -20.73
C ILE A 37 -1.59 -17.16 -20.29
N PHE A 38 -0.89 -18.20 -20.73
CA PHE A 38 0.51 -18.42 -20.38
C PHE A 38 1.39 -18.46 -21.63
N LYS A 39 2.41 -17.59 -21.66
CA LYS A 39 3.36 -17.46 -22.77
C LYS A 39 4.79 -17.38 -22.25
N LEU A 40 5.76 -17.65 -23.11
CA LEU A 40 7.17 -17.45 -22.76
C LEU A 40 7.48 -15.98 -22.41
N SER A 41 6.83 -15.02 -23.07
CA SER A 41 6.92 -13.60 -22.73
C SER A 41 6.45 -13.31 -21.31
N SER A 42 5.38 -13.96 -20.84
CA SER A 42 4.86 -13.82 -19.47
C SER A 42 5.91 -14.24 -18.43
N LEU A 43 6.63 -15.33 -18.70
CA LEU A 43 7.73 -15.75 -17.84
C LEU A 43 8.86 -14.70 -17.81
N LEU A 44 9.24 -14.16 -18.96
CA LEU A 44 10.28 -13.13 -19.06
C LEU A 44 9.88 -11.87 -18.28
N PHE A 45 8.64 -11.36 -18.46
CA PHE A 45 8.13 -10.22 -17.70
C PHE A 45 8.06 -10.49 -16.21
N THR A 46 7.70 -11.71 -15.80
CA THR A 46 7.73 -12.12 -14.40
C THR A 46 9.13 -12.02 -13.81
N VAL A 47 10.14 -12.56 -14.52
CA VAL A 47 11.54 -12.51 -14.07
C VAL A 47 12.02 -11.07 -13.94
N ILE A 48 11.72 -10.21 -14.92
CA ILE A 48 12.12 -8.79 -14.88
C ILE A 48 11.45 -8.08 -13.71
N SER A 49 10.13 -8.22 -13.55
CA SER A 49 9.39 -7.60 -12.45
C SER A 49 9.87 -8.08 -11.09
N TYR A 50 10.13 -9.38 -10.96
CA TYR A 50 10.69 -9.98 -9.76
C TYR A 50 12.06 -9.38 -9.40
N LEU A 51 12.97 -9.25 -10.37
CA LEU A 51 14.28 -8.65 -10.13
C LEU A 51 14.18 -7.18 -9.71
N ILE A 52 13.26 -6.43 -10.31
CA ILE A 52 12.99 -5.03 -9.92
C ILE A 52 12.48 -4.96 -8.48
N ILE A 53 11.54 -5.83 -8.09
CA ILE A 53 10.99 -5.90 -6.74
C ILE A 53 12.08 -6.27 -5.73
N ILE A 54 12.86 -7.31 -5.99
CA ILE A 54 13.96 -7.71 -5.11
C ILE A 54 14.99 -6.58 -4.98
N PHE A 55 15.36 -5.94 -6.10
CA PHE A 55 16.27 -4.79 -6.08
C PHE A 55 15.72 -3.66 -5.22
N HIS A 56 14.42 -3.36 -5.33
CA HIS A 56 13.77 -2.32 -4.53
C HIS A 56 13.86 -2.60 -3.03
N PHE A 57 13.55 -3.82 -2.61
CA PHE A 57 13.57 -4.19 -1.18
C PHE A 57 14.99 -4.35 -0.60
N LEU A 58 15.98 -4.66 -1.42
CA LEU A 58 17.38 -4.74 -0.98
C LEU A 58 18.09 -3.39 -1.00
N SER A 59 17.57 -2.40 -1.72
CA SER A 59 18.19 -1.08 -1.87
C SER A 59 17.61 -0.09 -0.86
N TYR A 60 18.47 0.58 -0.11
CA TYR A 60 18.04 1.62 0.85
C TYR A 60 17.30 2.81 0.20
N ASN A 61 17.64 3.11 -1.06
CA ASN A 61 16.97 4.19 -1.79
C ASN A 61 16.94 3.87 -3.28
N THR A 62 15.75 3.68 -3.81
CA THR A 62 15.53 3.49 -5.25
C THR A 62 14.95 4.75 -5.87
N PHE A 63 15.25 4.99 -7.16
CA PHE A 63 14.71 6.16 -7.87
C PHE A 63 13.18 6.03 -8.09
N LEU A 64 12.54 7.17 -8.23
CA LEU A 64 11.07 7.31 -8.23
C LEU A 64 10.33 6.32 -9.16
N PRO A 65 10.74 6.07 -10.42
CA PRO A 65 10.05 5.10 -11.27
C PRO A 65 9.98 3.68 -10.69
N ILE A 66 11.05 3.21 -10.03
CA ILE A 66 11.03 1.89 -9.38
C ILE A 66 10.09 1.90 -8.17
N LYS A 67 10.12 2.95 -7.33
CA LYS A 67 9.20 3.10 -6.21
C LYS A 67 7.74 3.06 -6.67
N LEU A 68 7.41 3.82 -7.72
CA LEU A 68 6.06 3.83 -8.29
C LEU A 68 5.67 2.47 -8.87
N PHE A 69 6.59 1.83 -9.62
CA PHE A 69 6.34 0.50 -10.17
C PHE A 69 6.03 -0.52 -9.08
N VAL A 70 6.81 -0.55 -8.00
CA VAL A 70 6.61 -1.52 -6.92
C VAL A 70 5.40 -1.15 -6.08
N ASN A 71 5.33 0.05 -5.52
CA ASN A 71 4.30 0.40 -4.54
C ASN A 71 2.91 0.57 -5.19
N GLU A 72 2.80 1.44 -6.20
CA GLU A 72 1.52 1.67 -6.89
C GLU A 72 1.15 0.48 -7.79
N GLY A 73 2.16 -0.13 -8.44
CA GLY A 73 1.98 -1.30 -9.29
C GLY A 73 1.45 -2.52 -8.52
N MET A 74 1.87 -2.74 -7.28
CA MET A 74 1.31 -3.81 -6.43
C MET A 74 -0.18 -3.57 -6.15
N GLY A 75 -0.57 -2.35 -5.81
CA GLY A 75 -1.97 -2.00 -5.56
C GLY A 75 -2.84 -2.17 -6.81
N ILE A 76 -2.41 -1.60 -7.94
CA ILE A 76 -3.11 -1.73 -9.23
C ILE A 76 -3.17 -3.19 -9.67
N GLY A 77 -2.08 -3.93 -9.54
CA GLY A 77 -2.01 -5.34 -9.89
C GLY A 77 -2.95 -6.20 -9.04
N PHE A 78 -3.05 -5.92 -7.74
CA PHE A 78 -3.99 -6.60 -6.85
C PHE A 78 -5.46 -6.35 -7.26
N ILE A 79 -5.82 -5.11 -7.56
CA ILE A 79 -7.14 -4.77 -8.11
C ILE A 79 -7.38 -5.53 -9.43
N SER A 80 -6.38 -5.50 -10.34
CA SER A 80 -6.45 -6.16 -11.64
C SER A 80 -6.66 -7.66 -11.51
N PHE A 81 -5.93 -8.32 -10.58
CA PHE A 81 -6.08 -9.74 -10.30
C PHE A 81 -7.53 -10.10 -9.97
N TRP A 82 -8.18 -9.37 -9.07
CA TRP A 82 -9.56 -9.67 -8.69
C TRP A 82 -10.55 -9.38 -9.82
N VAL A 83 -10.39 -8.28 -10.55
CA VAL A 83 -11.27 -7.91 -11.65
C VAL A 83 -11.23 -8.95 -12.77
N VAL A 84 -10.02 -9.40 -13.18
CA VAL A 84 -9.93 -10.39 -14.28
C VAL A 84 -10.42 -11.77 -13.85
N ASN A 85 -10.23 -12.17 -12.58
CA ASN A 85 -10.74 -13.44 -12.08
C ASN A 85 -12.27 -13.43 -11.97
N LEU A 86 -12.88 -12.31 -11.57
CA LEU A 86 -14.33 -12.13 -11.66
C LEU A 86 -14.81 -12.20 -13.12
N GLY A 87 -14.06 -11.60 -14.04
CA GLY A 87 -14.33 -11.72 -15.48
C GLY A 87 -14.31 -13.16 -15.96
N LEU A 88 -13.30 -13.96 -15.60
CA LEU A 88 -13.22 -15.39 -15.93
C LEU A 88 -14.40 -16.18 -15.34
N LEU A 89 -14.77 -15.87 -14.11
CA LEU A 89 -15.92 -16.49 -13.47
C LEU A 89 -17.21 -16.20 -14.26
N VAL A 90 -17.42 -14.94 -14.64
CA VAL A 90 -18.58 -14.53 -15.46
C VAL A 90 -18.56 -15.20 -16.82
N ASP A 91 -17.42 -15.25 -17.52
CA ASP A 91 -17.29 -15.92 -18.83
C ASP A 91 -17.66 -17.40 -18.75
N ASN A 92 -17.25 -18.07 -17.68
CA ASN A 92 -17.55 -19.49 -17.46
C ASN A 92 -19.06 -19.78 -17.29
N PHE A 93 -19.82 -18.85 -16.69
CA PHE A 93 -21.26 -19.06 -16.44
C PHE A 93 -22.18 -18.52 -17.54
N TYR A 94 -21.79 -17.44 -18.22
CA TYR A 94 -22.69 -16.68 -19.08
C TYR A 94 -22.27 -16.62 -20.55
N SER A 95 -21.14 -17.22 -20.96
CA SER A 95 -20.64 -17.25 -22.35
C SER A 95 -20.76 -15.87 -23.06
N ILE A 96 -20.32 -14.83 -22.36
CA ILE A 96 -20.40 -13.44 -22.86
C ILE A 96 -19.41 -13.25 -24.03
N ASN A 97 -19.69 -12.30 -24.92
CA ASN A 97 -18.71 -11.90 -25.93
C ASN A 97 -17.38 -11.50 -25.26
N SER A 98 -16.39 -12.36 -25.42
CA SER A 98 -15.09 -12.27 -24.72
C SER A 98 -14.37 -10.92 -24.93
N PRO A 99 -14.32 -10.30 -26.15
CA PRO A 99 -13.75 -8.96 -26.29
C PRO A 99 -14.51 -7.88 -25.52
N ALA A 100 -15.85 -7.93 -25.47
CA ALA A 100 -16.63 -6.97 -24.67
C ALA A 100 -16.33 -7.12 -23.17
N LEU A 101 -16.23 -8.35 -22.68
CA LEU A 101 -15.85 -8.64 -21.30
C LEU A 101 -14.43 -8.13 -20.99
N GLY A 102 -13.49 -8.31 -21.92
CA GLY A 102 -12.13 -7.77 -21.80
C GLY A 102 -12.10 -6.26 -21.67
N VAL A 103 -12.90 -5.55 -22.47
CA VAL A 103 -13.04 -4.08 -22.39
C VAL A 103 -13.66 -3.67 -21.04
N ILE A 104 -14.70 -4.37 -20.58
CA ILE A 104 -15.33 -4.09 -19.28
C ILE A 104 -14.31 -4.28 -18.15
N CYS A 105 -13.57 -5.38 -18.13
CA CYS A 105 -12.52 -5.61 -17.13
C CYS A 105 -11.46 -4.51 -17.17
N PHE A 106 -10.97 -4.15 -18.35
CA PHE A 106 -9.95 -3.11 -18.53
C PHE A 106 -10.42 -1.75 -18.00
N LEU A 107 -11.62 -1.32 -18.38
CA LEU A 107 -12.19 -0.05 -17.90
C LEU A 107 -12.45 -0.09 -16.39
N SER A 108 -12.91 -1.22 -15.85
CA SER A 108 -13.11 -1.39 -14.41
C SER A 108 -11.80 -1.27 -13.64
N ILE A 109 -10.72 -1.88 -14.12
CA ILE A 109 -9.38 -1.75 -13.53
C ILE A 109 -8.96 -0.28 -13.49
N ILE A 110 -9.09 0.44 -14.60
CA ILE A 110 -8.72 1.86 -14.67
C ILE A 110 -9.54 2.69 -13.67
N ILE A 111 -10.86 2.54 -13.69
CA ILE A 111 -11.76 3.34 -12.83
C ILE A 111 -11.48 3.08 -11.36
N ILE A 112 -11.39 1.81 -10.95
CA ILE A 112 -11.15 1.44 -9.55
C ILE A 112 -9.77 1.88 -9.11
N SER A 113 -8.74 1.72 -9.96
CA SER A 113 -7.36 2.15 -9.65
C SER A 113 -7.26 3.67 -9.49
N ILE A 114 -7.85 4.45 -10.40
CA ILE A 114 -7.87 5.92 -10.30
C ILE A 114 -8.61 6.35 -9.02
N TYR A 115 -9.80 5.76 -8.76
CA TYR A 115 -10.56 6.04 -7.54
C TYR A 115 -9.74 5.74 -6.29
N SER A 116 -9.06 4.58 -6.24
CA SER A 116 -8.24 4.16 -5.09
C SER A 116 -7.05 5.09 -4.87
N LEU A 117 -6.33 5.46 -5.95
CA LEU A 117 -5.19 6.39 -5.88
C LEU A 117 -5.60 7.79 -5.42
N ILE A 118 -6.76 8.28 -5.89
CA ILE A 118 -7.29 9.57 -5.46
C ILE A 118 -7.72 9.49 -4.00
N ASN A 119 -8.52 8.49 -3.65
CA ASN A 119 -9.09 8.35 -2.31
C ASN A 119 -8.01 8.11 -1.24
N GLY A 120 -6.97 7.37 -1.57
CA GLY A 120 -5.83 7.13 -0.68
C GLY A 120 -5.02 8.40 -0.32
N ARG A 121 -5.18 9.48 -1.09
CA ARG A 121 -4.53 10.78 -0.81
C ARG A 121 -5.36 11.71 0.08
N PHE A 122 -6.64 11.38 0.30
CA PHE A 122 -7.52 12.18 1.17
C PHE A 122 -7.39 11.76 2.63
N ILE A 123 -7.10 12.74 3.47
CA ILE A 123 -7.10 12.58 4.91
C ILE A 123 -8.52 12.87 5.40
N ASN A 124 -9.20 11.87 5.95
CA ASN A 124 -10.55 11.99 6.48
C ASN A 124 -10.52 11.94 8.00
N LEU A 125 -11.19 12.89 8.64
CA LEU A 125 -11.44 12.88 10.08
C LEU A 125 -12.66 12.02 10.36
N LYS A 126 -12.53 11.10 11.31
CA LYS A 126 -13.62 10.27 11.81
C LYS A 126 -13.76 10.50 13.31
N SER A 127 -14.90 10.98 13.74
CA SER A 127 -15.22 11.13 15.16
C SER A 127 -15.97 9.89 15.66
N ILE A 128 -15.51 9.35 16.79
CA ILE A 128 -16.12 8.21 17.45
C ILE A 128 -16.34 8.58 18.91
N LYS A 129 -17.58 8.49 19.40
CA LYS A 129 -17.90 8.68 20.81
C LYS A 129 -17.95 7.35 21.51
N ILE A 130 -17.10 7.17 22.53
CA ILE A 130 -17.09 5.99 23.39
C ILE A 130 -17.58 6.39 24.78
N ILE A 131 -18.57 5.67 25.29
CA ILE A 131 -19.11 5.89 26.64
C ILE A 131 -18.58 4.77 27.52
N SER A 132 -17.95 5.13 28.64
CA SER A 132 -17.40 4.17 29.60
C SER A 132 -17.68 4.66 31.04
N SER A 133 -18.15 3.76 31.90
CA SER A 133 -18.30 4.03 33.33
C SER A 133 -16.97 4.06 34.11
N LYS A 134 -15.86 3.85 33.45
CA LYS A 134 -14.49 3.86 34.04
C LYS A 134 -13.81 5.23 33.93
N VAL A 135 -14.46 6.19 33.28
CA VAL A 135 -13.93 7.52 33.03
C VAL A 135 -14.97 8.52 33.48
N ASP A 136 -14.60 9.38 34.44
CA ASP A 136 -15.52 10.33 35.07
C ASP A 136 -15.64 11.66 34.29
N GLU A 137 -14.62 11.94 33.44
CA GLU A 137 -14.57 13.19 32.67
C GLU A 137 -14.48 12.90 31.17
N GLU A 138 -14.92 13.84 30.33
CA GLU A 138 -14.76 13.77 28.90
C GLU A 138 -13.28 13.97 28.54
N ILE A 139 -12.70 12.99 27.85
CA ILE A 139 -11.33 13.06 27.32
C ILE A 139 -11.41 12.98 25.79
N ARG A 140 -10.83 13.95 25.12
CA ARG A 140 -10.76 14.01 23.65
C ARG A 140 -9.40 13.50 23.18
N LEU A 141 -9.40 12.34 22.55
CA LEU A 141 -8.22 11.70 22.03
C LEU A 141 -8.13 11.92 20.52
N MET A 142 -6.99 12.44 20.05
CA MET A 142 -6.65 12.44 18.64
C MET A 142 -5.79 11.22 18.36
N PHE A 143 -6.20 10.40 17.39
CA PHE A 143 -5.48 9.17 17.03
C PHE A 143 -5.01 9.24 15.58
N ILE A 144 -3.72 8.95 15.36
CA ILE A 144 -3.07 8.85 14.04
C ILE A 144 -2.31 7.53 14.01
N SER A 145 -2.40 6.77 12.92
CA SER A 145 -1.57 5.58 12.68
C SER A 145 -1.19 5.48 11.20
N ASP A 146 -0.27 4.59 10.89
CA ASP A 146 0.08 4.22 9.50
C ASP A 146 0.48 5.42 8.63
N THR A 147 1.21 6.37 9.18
CA THR A 147 1.65 7.57 8.46
C THR A 147 2.73 7.26 7.44
N HIS A 148 3.54 6.21 7.70
CA HIS A 148 4.60 5.71 6.82
C HIS A 148 5.54 6.81 6.31
N LEU A 149 6.13 7.58 7.22
CA LEU A 149 7.12 8.59 6.87
C LEU A 149 8.39 7.92 6.34
N GLY A 150 8.84 8.41 5.22
CA GLY A 150 9.92 7.80 4.44
C GLY A 150 9.39 7.28 3.10
N SER A 151 8.34 6.46 3.07
CA SER A 151 7.51 6.20 1.89
C SER A 151 6.63 7.41 1.57
N ASN A 152 5.95 7.95 2.57
CA ASN A 152 5.28 9.24 2.50
C ASN A 152 6.23 10.38 2.88
N SER A 153 6.04 11.54 2.24
CA SER A 153 6.89 12.70 2.48
C SER A 153 6.47 13.47 3.75
N LYS A 154 7.38 14.31 4.28
CA LYS A 154 7.09 15.32 5.31
C LYS A 154 5.80 16.12 5.03
N LYS A 155 5.56 16.49 3.75
CA LYS A 155 4.34 17.19 3.35
C LYS A 155 3.06 16.41 3.66
N HIS A 156 3.12 15.08 3.73
CA HIS A 156 1.97 14.27 4.13
C HIS A 156 1.68 14.48 5.63
N LEU A 157 2.69 14.42 6.47
CA LEU A 157 2.56 14.74 7.90
C LEU A 157 2.06 16.18 8.11
N GLU A 158 2.63 17.15 7.39
CA GLU A 158 2.17 18.55 7.46
C GLU A 158 0.67 18.68 7.17
N LYS A 159 0.16 17.97 6.13
CA LYS A 159 -1.26 17.97 5.82
C LYS A 159 -2.12 17.37 6.94
N ILE A 160 -1.65 16.31 7.61
CA ILE A 160 -2.33 15.72 8.75
C ILE A 160 -2.39 16.75 9.88
N LEU A 161 -1.26 17.36 10.22
CA LEU A 161 -1.17 18.31 11.33
C LEU A 161 -1.98 19.59 11.07
N ILE A 162 -1.98 20.12 9.84
CA ILE A 162 -2.85 21.25 9.47
C ILE A 162 -4.32 20.88 9.68
N LYS A 163 -4.71 19.65 9.37
CA LYS A 163 -6.11 19.22 9.47
C LYS A 163 -6.58 19.08 10.92
N ILE A 164 -5.69 18.79 11.85
CA ILE A 164 -6.01 18.64 13.28
C ILE A 164 -5.71 19.91 14.08
N LYS A 165 -5.04 20.91 13.49
CA LYS A 165 -4.56 22.11 14.17
C LYS A 165 -5.65 22.86 14.97
N ASP A 166 -6.83 22.99 14.35
CA ASP A 166 -7.95 23.74 14.91
C ASP A 166 -8.94 22.88 15.70
N LEU A 167 -8.58 21.59 15.91
CA LEU A 167 -9.40 20.68 16.68
C LEU A 167 -9.00 20.69 18.16
N GLU A 168 -9.99 20.65 19.03
CA GLU A 168 -9.77 20.52 20.48
C GLU A 168 -9.54 19.04 20.81
N PHE A 169 -8.39 18.72 21.39
CA PHE A 169 -8.07 17.42 21.95
C PHE A 169 -7.12 17.56 23.15
N ASP A 170 -7.11 16.57 24.02
CA ASP A 170 -6.30 16.58 25.24
C ASP A 170 -4.99 15.82 25.04
N LEU A 171 -4.98 14.83 24.16
CA LEU A 171 -3.86 13.93 23.94
C LEU A 171 -3.82 13.47 22.49
N LEU A 172 -2.62 13.50 21.88
CA LEU A 172 -2.34 12.88 20.60
C LEU A 172 -1.76 11.47 20.81
N LEU A 173 -2.41 10.48 20.23
CA LEU A 173 -1.94 9.10 20.18
C LEU A 173 -1.42 8.78 18.79
N ILE A 174 -0.18 8.29 18.70
CA ILE A 174 0.42 7.78 17.45
C ILE A 174 0.51 6.27 17.58
N GLY A 175 -0.28 5.56 16.77
CA GLY A 175 -0.59 4.14 16.89
C GLY A 175 0.35 3.19 16.13
N GLY A 176 1.58 3.62 15.83
CA GLY A 176 2.60 2.81 15.12
C GLY A 176 2.56 2.97 13.61
N ASP A 177 3.54 2.32 12.94
CA ASP A 177 3.81 2.44 11.50
C ASP A 177 3.89 3.91 11.05
N PHE A 178 4.47 4.71 11.93
CA PHE A 178 4.63 6.16 11.74
C PHE A 178 5.80 6.46 10.81
N ILE A 179 6.88 5.65 10.92
CA ILE A 179 8.08 5.72 10.10
C ILE A 179 8.34 4.34 9.49
N ASP A 180 8.62 4.28 8.19
CA ASP A 180 8.81 3.00 7.48
C ASP A 180 10.10 2.91 6.65
N SER A 181 10.95 3.93 6.68
CA SER A 181 12.18 3.95 5.88
C SER A 181 13.35 4.59 6.62
N SER A 182 14.52 3.96 6.51
CA SER A 182 15.79 4.52 7.00
C SER A 182 16.24 5.78 6.25
N SER A 183 15.58 6.15 5.16
CA SER A 183 15.79 7.41 4.45
C SER A 183 15.02 8.59 5.06
N PHE A 184 14.27 8.34 6.13
CA PHE A 184 13.56 9.34 6.89
C PHE A 184 14.58 10.24 7.63
N ASP A 185 14.33 11.56 7.60
CA ASP A 185 15.11 12.52 8.37
C ASP A 185 14.40 12.79 9.71
N LEU A 186 15.13 12.59 10.83
CA LEU A 186 14.57 12.87 12.15
C LEU A 186 14.13 14.34 12.32
N ASP A 187 14.76 15.27 11.61
CA ASP A 187 14.40 16.68 11.63
C ASP A 187 12.99 16.92 11.04
N ASP A 188 12.46 15.96 10.29
CA ASP A 188 11.08 15.99 9.80
C ASP A 188 10.05 15.86 10.92
N LEU A 189 10.42 15.30 12.08
CA LEU A 189 9.58 15.23 13.28
C LEU A 189 9.48 16.55 14.04
N ASP A 190 10.34 17.51 13.77
CA ASP A 190 10.34 18.79 14.48
C ASP A 190 9.00 19.53 14.37
N ILE A 191 8.24 19.24 13.32
CA ILE A 191 6.89 19.79 13.15
C ILE A 191 5.94 19.36 14.28
N LEU A 192 6.18 18.22 14.92
CA LEU A 192 5.39 17.75 16.06
C LEU A 192 5.58 18.64 17.31
N LYS A 193 6.69 19.36 17.41
CA LYS A 193 6.96 20.32 18.49
C LYS A 193 5.94 21.48 18.52
N ASN A 194 5.24 21.71 17.40
CA ASN A 194 4.18 22.72 17.32
C ASN A 194 2.87 22.27 17.98
N ILE A 195 2.78 21.03 18.43
CA ILE A 195 1.63 20.49 19.14
C ILE A 195 1.83 20.73 20.63
N ASN A 196 1.08 21.68 21.19
CA ASN A 196 1.11 22.03 22.63
C ASN A 196 0.25 21.06 23.47
N LYS A 197 0.28 19.77 23.14
CA LYS A 197 -0.45 18.71 23.85
C LYS A 197 0.47 17.50 24.04
N PRO A 198 0.23 16.68 25.07
CA PRO A 198 0.98 15.43 25.22
C PRO A 198 0.85 14.56 23.97
N ILE A 199 1.94 13.88 23.61
CA ILE A 199 1.99 12.91 22.50
C ILE A 199 2.43 11.59 23.12
N LEU A 200 1.63 10.54 22.91
CA LEU A 200 2.03 9.17 23.21
C LEU A 200 2.24 8.41 21.90
N PHE A 201 3.37 7.78 21.78
CA PHE A 201 3.76 6.97 20.62
C PHE A 201 3.94 5.51 21.05
N ILE A 202 3.45 4.60 20.22
CA ILE A 202 3.75 3.17 20.27
C ILE A 202 4.28 2.75 18.89
N SER A 203 5.36 1.95 18.87
CA SER A 203 5.91 1.41 17.64
C SER A 203 4.99 0.35 17.04
N GLY A 204 4.84 0.38 15.70
CA GLY A 204 4.27 -0.71 14.91
C GLY A 204 5.37 -1.65 14.40
N ASN A 205 5.05 -2.49 13.44
CA ASN A 205 6.03 -3.42 12.88
C ASN A 205 7.03 -2.75 11.92
N HIS A 206 6.67 -1.64 11.29
CA HIS A 206 7.55 -0.94 10.35
C HIS A 206 8.73 -0.29 11.04
N GLU A 207 8.57 0.25 12.24
CA GLU A 207 9.68 0.81 13.01
C GLU A 207 10.78 -0.21 13.27
N TYR A 208 10.45 -1.48 13.50
CA TYR A 208 11.46 -2.54 13.73
C TYR A 208 12.30 -2.88 12.48
N TYR A 209 11.88 -2.49 11.29
CA TYR A 209 12.67 -2.69 10.07
C TYR A 209 13.63 -1.55 9.79
N ILE A 210 13.55 -0.45 10.56
CA ILE A 210 14.41 0.72 10.39
C ILE A 210 15.75 0.44 11.09
N LYS A 211 16.83 0.79 10.42
CA LYS A 211 18.16 0.74 11.04
C LYS A 211 18.23 1.78 12.16
N ASP A 212 18.73 1.37 13.33
CA ASP A 212 18.84 2.24 14.53
C ASP A 212 17.49 2.74 15.08
N TYR A 213 16.42 1.94 14.97
CA TYR A 213 15.07 2.30 15.45
C TYR A 213 15.03 2.72 16.93
N GLU A 214 15.99 2.26 17.74
CA GLU A 214 16.13 2.62 19.17
C GLU A 214 16.44 4.11 19.40
N LYS A 215 16.78 4.84 18.34
CA LYS A 215 17.07 6.29 18.40
C LYS A 215 15.87 7.18 18.07
N ILE A 216 14.76 6.55 17.62
CA ILE A 216 13.51 7.21 17.29
C ILE A 216 12.60 7.23 18.52
#